data_5f5cb7969a7af9e1bb8a234cd01555ab
#
_entry.id   5f5cb7969a7af9e1bb8a234cd01555ab
#
_cell.length_a   1.000
_cell.length_b   1.000
_cell.length_c   1.000
_cell.angle_alpha   90.00
_cell.angle_beta   90.00
_cell.angle_gamma   90.00
#
_symmetry.space_group_name_H-M   'P 1'
#
loop_
_entity.id
_entity.type
_entity.pdbx_description
1 polymer ?
#
loop_
_entity_poly.entity_id
_entity_poly.type
_entity_poly.pdbx_seq_one_letter_code
_entity_poly.pdbx_strand_id
1 'polypeptide(L)'
;MSATLDAAGPADPPLADVSFERVLLPHRSLPPHGFHLLMGLLGVISIAVGIGFVAIGAWPICGFFGLDIALLYLAFRLNYRSARQCETLRLADDQFTVERVGIYGERRLWRFQPFWLRVVLEERPDESNRLLLASHGRSLAIGDFLPPPSRRELAMTLREVLARWRAALNPATARNVSDS
;
A
#
# COMPACT_ATOMS: atom_id res chain seq x y z
N MET A 1 20.44 44.82 -15.21
CA MET A 1 20.93 43.98 -14.10
C MET A 1 19.74 43.16 -13.60
N SER A 2 19.54 42.01 -14.22
CA SER A 2 18.42 41.11 -13.92
C SER A 2 18.98 39.91 -13.13
N ALA A 3 18.60 39.81 -11.87
CA ALA A 3 18.91 38.68 -11.02
C ALA A 3 17.84 37.60 -11.23
N THR A 4 18.21 36.52 -11.91
CA THR A 4 17.42 35.30 -12.06
C THR A 4 17.50 34.56 -10.75
N LEU A 5 16.41 34.51 -9.97
CA LEU A 5 16.27 33.65 -8.82
C LEU A 5 16.04 32.23 -9.32
N ASP A 6 17.09 31.44 -9.23
CA ASP A 6 17.06 29.99 -9.45
C ASP A 6 16.34 29.34 -8.27
N ALA A 7 15.06 28.96 -8.48
CA ALA A 7 14.30 28.19 -7.52
C ALA A 7 14.72 26.71 -7.66
N ALA A 8 15.82 26.35 -6.97
CA ALA A 8 16.14 24.95 -6.76
C ALA A 8 15.08 24.32 -5.87
N GLY A 9 14.13 23.61 -6.47
CA GLY A 9 13.24 22.67 -5.79
C GLY A 9 14.08 21.60 -5.08
N PRO A 10 13.53 20.90 -4.07
CA PRO A 10 14.27 19.84 -3.40
C PRO A 10 14.72 18.82 -4.44
N ALA A 11 16.04 18.76 -4.67
CA ALA A 11 16.65 17.82 -5.59
C ALA A 11 16.23 16.40 -5.17
N ASP A 12 15.53 15.71 -6.05
CA ASP A 12 15.40 14.25 -5.94
C ASP A 12 16.81 13.69 -5.72
N PRO A 13 17.03 12.84 -4.69
CA PRO A 13 18.33 12.25 -4.49
C PRO A 13 18.73 11.52 -5.76
N PRO A 14 20.00 11.64 -6.21
CA PRO A 14 20.46 10.99 -7.43
C PRO A 14 20.07 9.52 -7.37
N LEU A 15 19.54 9.00 -8.48
CA LEU A 15 19.22 7.59 -8.70
C LEU A 15 20.52 6.78 -8.61
N ALA A 16 21.04 6.62 -7.40
CA ALA A 16 22.07 5.66 -7.09
C ALA A 16 21.49 4.29 -7.46
N ASP A 17 22.24 3.47 -8.14
CA ASP A 17 21.91 2.21 -8.78
C ASP A 17 20.82 1.41 -8.02
N VAL A 18 19.54 1.68 -8.34
CA VAL A 18 18.40 1.07 -7.66
C VAL A 18 18.33 -0.35 -8.15
N SER A 19 18.83 -1.26 -7.37
CA SER A 19 18.85 -2.69 -7.67
C SER A 19 17.46 -3.31 -7.69
N PHE A 20 16.52 -2.74 -6.90
CA PHE A 20 15.13 -3.21 -6.82
C PHE A 20 14.23 -2.15 -6.19
N GLU A 21 13.08 -1.90 -6.81
CA GLU A 21 12.02 -1.07 -6.24
C GLU A 21 10.66 -1.73 -6.50
N ARG A 22 9.83 -1.81 -5.47
CA ARG A 22 8.46 -2.30 -5.59
C ARG A 22 7.52 -1.46 -4.73
N VAL A 23 6.52 -0.88 -5.38
CA VAL A 23 5.43 -0.17 -4.71
C VAL A 23 4.27 -1.14 -4.51
N LEU A 24 3.90 -1.35 -3.26
CA LEU A 24 2.77 -2.18 -2.87
C LEU A 24 1.55 -1.28 -2.72
N LEU A 25 0.53 -1.55 -3.51
CA LEU A 25 -0.74 -0.83 -3.46
C LEU A 25 -1.87 -1.78 -3.06
N PRO A 26 -2.80 -1.35 -2.20
CA PRO A 26 -3.98 -2.14 -1.91
C PRO A 26 -4.84 -2.30 -3.17
N HIS A 27 -5.39 -3.48 -3.37
CA HIS A 27 -6.33 -3.74 -4.44
C HIS A 27 -7.60 -2.92 -4.21
N ARG A 28 -7.94 -2.05 -5.15
CA ARG A 28 -9.16 -1.25 -5.12
C ARG A 28 -10.22 -1.90 -5.99
N SER A 29 -11.34 -2.26 -5.40
CA SER A 29 -12.47 -2.85 -6.13
C SER A 29 -13.21 -1.82 -6.99
N LEU A 30 -13.16 -0.53 -6.63
CA LEU A 30 -13.85 0.55 -7.36
C LEU A 30 -12.90 1.74 -7.54
N PRO A 31 -12.76 2.27 -8.77
CA PRO A 31 -12.07 3.52 -9.01
C PRO A 31 -12.86 4.69 -8.38
N PRO A 32 -12.20 5.80 -8.01
CA PRO A 32 -12.86 6.94 -7.37
C PRO A 32 -14.01 7.54 -8.19
N HIS A 33 -13.93 7.49 -9.52
CA HIS A 33 -15.01 7.93 -10.42
C HIS A 33 -16.26 7.04 -10.31
N GLY A 34 -16.09 5.71 -10.19
CA GLY A 34 -17.20 4.78 -10.00
C GLY A 34 -17.94 5.02 -8.69
N PHE A 35 -17.22 5.38 -7.64
CA PHE A 35 -17.82 5.75 -6.36
C PHE A 35 -18.71 6.99 -6.47
N HIS A 36 -18.22 8.07 -7.07
CA HIS A 36 -19.00 9.32 -7.21
C HIS A 36 -20.24 9.11 -8.09
N LEU A 37 -20.12 8.29 -9.13
CA LEU A 37 -21.25 7.92 -9.98
C LEU A 37 -22.30 7.13 -9.19
N LEU A 38 -21.87 6.12 -8.44
CA LEU A 38 -22.76 5.30 -7.60
C LEU A 38 -23.47 6.15 -6.54
N MET A 39 -22.72 7.02 -5.84
CA MET A 39 -23.30 7.91 -4.83
C MET A 39 -24.25 8.93 -5.44
N GLY A 40 -23.93 9.49 -6.61
CA GLY A 40 -24.79 10.39 -7.34
C GLY A 40 -26.09 9.72 -7.75
N LEU A 41 -26.02 8.53 -8.34
CA LEU A 41 -27.20 7.76 -8.74
C LEU A 41 -28.09 7.41 -7.54
N LEU A 42 -27.48 6.91 -6.46
CA LEU A 42 -28.20 6.58 -5.23
C LEU A 42 -28.85 7.82 -4.61
N GLY A 43 -28.15 8.97 -4.59
CA GLY A 43 -28.68 10.24 -4.13
C GLY A 43 -29.90 10.70 -4.94
N VAL A 44 -29.85 10.63 -6.27
CA VAL A 44 -30.96 11.01 -7.14
C VAL A 44 -32.18 10.11 -6.89
N ILE A 45 -31.99 8.82 -6.82
CA ILE A 45 -33.07 7.86 -6.53
C ILE A 45 -33.70 8.15 -5.17
N SER A 46 -32.88 8.36 -4.13
CA SER A 46 -33.37 8.64 -2.78
C SER A 46 -34.12 9.96 -2.67
N ILE A 47 -33.69 11.00 -3.38
CA ILE A 47 -34.40 12.28 -3.44
C ILE A 47 -35.77 12.08 -4.13
N ALA A 48 -35.82 11.37 -5.27
CA ALA A 48 -37.05 11.13 -5.99
C ALA A 48 -38.08 10.36 -5.15
N VAL A 49 -37.62 9.29 -4.48
CA VAL A 49 -38.45 8.49 -3.55
C VAL A 49 -38.88 9.33 -2.35
N GLY A 50 -37.96 10.11 -1.77
CA GLY A 50 -38.26 10.99 -0.63
C GLY A 50 -39.34 12.05 -0.95
N ILE A 51 -39.28 12.66 -2.11
CA ILE A 51 -40.34 13.61 -2.57
C ILE A 51 -41.70 12.90 -2.65
N GLY A 52 -41.74 11.67 -3.17
CA GLY A 52 -42.95 10.86 -3.23
C GLY A 52 -43.56 10.62 -1.83
N PHE A 53 -42.72 10.26 -0.84
CA PHE A 53 -43.19 10.04 0.54
C PHE A 53 -43.65 11.32 1.23
N VAL A 54 -43.02 12.45 0.97
CA VAL A 54 -43.48 13.75 1.48
C VAL A 54 -44.87 14.11 0.93
N ALA A 55 -45.10 13.85 -0.36
CA ALA A 55 -46.37 14.14 -1.01
C ALA A 55 -47.55 13.36 -0.41
N ILE A 56 -47.32 12.19 0.14
CA ILE A 56 -48.35 11.37 0.84
C ILE A 56 -48.37 11.57 2.35
N GLY A 57 -47.64 12.58 2.88
CA GLY A 57 -47.60 12.90 4.32
C GLY A 57 -46.68 12.04 5.15
N ALA A 58 -45.89 11.16 4.54
CA ALA A 58 -44.98 10.24 5.26
C ALA A 58 -43.58 10.84 5.43
N TRP A 59 -43.51 12.11 5.87
CA TRP A 59 -42.25 12.87 6.03
C TRP A 59 -41.21 12.22 6.94
N PRO A 60 -41.53 11.42 8.02
CA PRO A 60 -40.48 10.81 8.84
C PRO A 60 -39.63 9.78 8.06
N ILE A 61 -40.17 9.19 6.99
CA ILE A 61 -39.45 8.23 6.15
C ILE A 61 -38.26 8.89 5.44
N CYS A 62 -38.39 10.16 5.07
CA CYS A 62 -37.28 10.91 4.45
C CYS A 62 -36.06 11.01 5.36
N GLY A 63 -36.25 11.07 6.69
CA GLY A 63 -35.17 11.08 7.66
C GLY A 63 -34.35 9.78 7.62
N PHE A 64 -35.01 8.63 7.48
CA PHE A 64 -34.35 7.33 7.36
C PHE A 64 -33.55 7.22 6.06
N PHE A 65 -34.11 7.62 4.94
CA PHE A 65 -33.38 7.61 3.66
C PHE A 65 -32.13 8.51 3.70
N GLY A 66 -32.24 9.69 4.31
CA GLY A 66 -31.10 10.57 4.50
C GLY A 66 -30.01 9.97 5.39
N LEU A 67 -30.43 9.31 6.45
CA LEU A 67 -29.51 8.62 7.37
C LEU A 67 -28.80 7.44 6.71
N ASP A 68 -29.51 6.62 5.93
CA ASP A 68 -28.94 5.49 5.22
C ASP A 68 -27.86 5.95 4.23
N ILE A 69 -28.13 7.00 3.46
CA ILE A 69 -27.14 7.56 2.54
C ILE A 69 -25.94 8.13 3.29
N ALA A 70 -26.16 8.83 4.39
CA ALA A 70 -25.08 9.37 5.21
C ALA A 70 -24.20 8.27 5.81
N LEU A 71 -24.80 7.19 6.31
CA LEU A 71 -24.08 6.02 6.83
C LEU A 71 -23.31 5.30 5.73
N LEU A 72 -23.92 5.11 4.58
CA LEU A 72 -23.27 4.50 3.41
C LEU A 72 -22.09 5.35 2.94
N TYR A 73 -22.27 6.65 2.82
CA TYR A 73 -21.18 7.59 2.49
C TYR A 73 -20.05 7.52 3.52
N LEU A 74 -20.39 7.51 4.80
CA LEU A 74 -19.42 7.40 5.88
C LEU A 74 -18.64 6.09 5.81
N ALA A 75 -19.34 4.96 5.61
CA ALA A 75 -18.73 3.64 5.47
C ALA A 75 -17.75 3.60 4.30
N PHE A 76 -18.14 4.12 3.14
CA PHE A 76 -17.25 4.22 1.99
C PHE A 76 -16.07 5.17 2.26
N ARG A 77 -16.32 6.32 2.86
CA ARG A 77 -15.26 7.28 3.21
C ARG A 77 -14.21 6.65 4.12
N LEU A 78 -14.63 5.87 5.12
CA LEU A 78 -13.72 5.11 6.00
C LEU A 78 -12.96 4.03 5.21
N ASN A 79 -13.64 3.28 4.37
CA ASN A 79 -13.03 2.26 3.53
C ASN A 79 -12.00 2.86 2.54
N TYR A 80 -12.33 3.97 1.86
CA TYR A 80 -11.39 4.66 0.98
C TYR A 80 -10.19 5.24 1.72
N ARG A 81 -10.38 5.63 2.98
CA ARG A 81 -9.29 6.13 3.82
C ARG A 81 -8.29 5.02 4.13
N SER A 82 -8.78 3.83 4.46
CA SER A 82 -7.94 2.64 4.67
C SER A 82 -7.17 2.22 3.42
N ALA A 83 -7.73 2.44 2.23
CA ALA A 83 -7.11 2.11 0.96
C ALA A 83 -6.01 3.09 0.48
N ARG A 84 -5.71 4.15 1.25
CA ARG A 84 -4.62 5.11 0.94
C ARG A 84 -3.26 4.66 1.44
N GLN A 85 -3.18 3.56 2.17
CA GLN A 85 -1.90 3.02 2.60
C GLN A 85 -1.11 2.55 1.39
N CYS A 86 0.15 2.95 1.29
CA CYS A 86 1.07 2.37 0.34
C CYS A 86 2.39 2.05 1.05
N GLU A 87 3.02 0.99 0.60
CA GLU A 87 4.36 0.62 1.06
C GLU A 87 5.28 0.57 -0.14
N THR A 88 6.40 1.26 -0.04
CA THR A 88 7.46 1.21 -1.05
C THR A 88 8.64 0.47 -0.46
N LEU A 89 9.03 -0.60 -1.12
CA LEU A 89 10.21 -1.40 -0.80
C LEU A 89 11.30 -1.04 -1.80
N ARG A 90 12.45 -0.63 -1.29
CA ARG A 90 13.57 -0.22 -2.13
C ARG A 90 14.85 -0.86 -1.63
N LEU A 91 15.58 -1.47 -2.54
CA LEU A 91 16.94 -1.93 -2.31
C LEU A 91 17.87 -1.11 -3.20
N ALA A 92 18.70 -0.29 -2.56
CA ALA A 92 19.70 0.53 -3.24
C ALA A 92 21.01 0.41 -2.46
N ASP A 93 22.10 0.25 -3.16
CA ASP A 93 23.43 0.07 -2.59
C ASP A 93 23.45 -1.00 -1.49
N ASP A 94 23.84 -0.64 -0.28
CA ASP A 94 23.90 -1.49 0.90
C ASP A 94 22.71 -1.31 1.85
N GLN A 95 21.59 -0.77 1.36
CA GLN A 95 20.44 -0.43 2.20
C GLN A 95 19.12 -0.93 1.65
N PHE A 96 18.38 -1.67 2.48
CA PHE A 96 17.00 -2.02 2.21
C PHE A 96 16.07 -1.07 2.97
N THR A 97 15.25 -0.33 2.24
CA THR A 97 14.37 0.70 2.79
C THR A 97 12.92 0.30 2.62
N VAL A 98 12.15 0.45 3.68
CA VAL A 98 10.69 0.30 3.68
C VAL A 98 10.09 1.65 4.02
N GLU A 99 9.39 2.26 3.08
CA GLU A 99 8.62 3.47 3.30
C GLU A 99 7.14 3.11 3.33
N ARG A 100 6.46 3.43 4.42
CA ARG A 100 5.02 3.28 4.57
C ARG A 100 4.37 4.65 4.66
N VAL A 101 3.44 4.93 3.77
CA VAL A 101 2.57 6.09 3.86
C VAL A 101 1.26 5.65 4.48
N GLY A 102 0.95 6.18 5.65
CA GLY A 102 -0.26 5.86 6.39
C GLY A 102 -1.51 6.57 5.87
N ILE A 103 -2.64 6.29 6.50
CA ILE A 103 -3.97 6.78 6.11
C ILE A 103 -4.07 8.31 6.14
N TYR A 104 -3.32 8.94 7.04
CA TYR A 104 -3.30 10.40 7.23
C TYR A 104 -2.15 11.09 6.50
N GLY A 105 -1.40 10.35 5.68
CA GLY A 105 -0.23 10.86 4.98
C GLY A 105 1.05 10.87 5.82
N GLU A 106 1.01 10.30 7.03
CA GLU A 106 2.21 10.10 7.81
C GLU A 106 3.15 9.13 7.10
N ARG A 107 4.39 9.55 6.96
CA ARG A 107 5.45 8.72 6.35
C ARG A 107 6.29 8.12 7.45
N ARG A 108 6.44 6.79 7.41
CA ARG A 108 7.33 6.04 8.27
C ARG A 108 8.36 5.35 7.41
N LEU A 109 9.63 5.53 7.78
CA LEU A 109 10.76 4.99 7.06
C LEU A 109 11.52 4.04 7.97
N TRP A 110 11.73 2.81 7.50
CA TRP A 110 12.59 1.82 8.15
C TRP A 110 13.73 1.48 7.21
N ARG A 111 14.93 1.39 7.78
CA ARG A 111 16.13 1.04 7.05
C ARG A 111 16.72 -0.23 7.66
N PHE A 112 17.09 -1.14 6.80
CA PHE A 112 17.68 -2.43 7.18
C PHE A 112 18.94 -2.66 6.38
N GLN A 113 19.90 -3.37 6.99
CA GLN A 113 21.04 -3.90 6.26
C GLN A 113 20.62 -5.19 5.53
N PRO A 114 20.72 -5.26 4.20
CA PRO A 114 20.23 -6.39 3.42
C PRO A 114 20.90 -7.72 3.78
N PHE A 115 22.15 -7.66 4.23
CA PHE A 115 22.91 -8.85 4.63
C PHE A 115 22.24 -9.62 5.75
N TRP A 116 21.73 -8.93 6.78
CA TRP A 116 21.08 -9.52 7.96
C TRP A 116 19.56 -9.60 7.84
N LEU A 117 19.00 -9.12 6.72
CA LEU A 117 17.57 -9.08 6.53
C LEU A 117 17.05 -10.48 6.16
N ARG A 118 16.08 -10.97 6.92
CA ARG A 118 15.40 -12.25 6.68
C ARG A 118 13.93 -11.98 6.32
N VAL A 119 13.45 -12.66 5.29
CA VAL A 119 12.04 -12.63 4.87
C VAL A 119 11.37 -13.87 5.44
N VAL A 120 10.48 -13.66 6.42
CA VAL A 120 9.74 -14.71 7.11
C VAL A 120 8.28 -14.64 6.70
N LEU A 121 7.74 -15.72 6.20
CA LEU A 121 6.31 -15.86 5.93
C LEU A 121 5.75 -16.79 7.01
N GLU A 122 4.97 -16.22 7.92
CA GLU A 122 4.23 -16.98 8.94
C GLU A 122 2.90 -17.42 8.36
N GLU A 123 2.69 -18.72 8.27
CA GLU A 123 1.39 -19.30 7.90
C GLU A 123 0.59 -19.58 9.17
N ARG A 124 -0.69 -19.23 9.15
CA ARG A 124 -1.62 -19.47 10.25
C ARG A 124 -2.62 -20.55 9.89
N PRO A 125 -3.22 -21.23 10.88
CA PRO A 125 -4.20 -22.31 10.64
C PRO A 125 -5.46 -21.85 9.91
N ASP A 126 -5.78 -20.54 9.92
CA ASP A 126 -6.93 -19.91 9.27
C ASP A 126 -6.67 -19.54 7.79
N GLU A 127 -5.69 -20.17 7.14
CA GLU A 127 -5.22 -19.87 5.78
C GLU A 127 -4.68 -18.44 5.59
N SER A 128 -4.68 -17.63 6.65
CA SER A 128 -4.02 -16.33 6.61
C SER A 128 -2.51 -16.50 6.72
N ASN A 129 -1.78 -15.57 6.13
CA ASN A 129 -0.34 -15.52 6.28
C ASN A 129 0.10 -14.11 6.66
N ARG A 130 1.26 -13.99 7.27
CA ARG A 130 1.87 -12.71 7.62
C ARG A 130 3.29 -12.65 7.10
N LEU A 131 3.62 -11.61 6.40
CA LEU A 131 4.97 -11.39 5.86
C LEU A 131 5.74 -10.45 6.77
N LEU A 132 6.86 -10.94 7.27
CA LEU A 132 7.73 -10.23 8.20
C LEU A 132 9.13 -10.04 7.60
N LEU A 133 9.65 -8.86 7.76
CA LEU A 133 11.06 -8.55 7.58
C LEU A 133 11.73 -8.55 8.96
N ALA A 134 12.62 -9.49 9.19
CA ALA A 134 13.32 -9.67 10.46
C ALA A 134 14.81 -9.32 10.33
N SER A 135 15.32 -8.49 11.24
CA SER A 135 16.73 -8.11 11.33
C SER A 135 17.09 -7.75 12.76
N HIS A 136 18.18 -8.32 13.28
CA HIS A 136 18.71 -8.02 14.62
C HIS A 136 17.67 -8.09 15.76
N GLY A 137 16.81 -9.12 15.75
CA GLY A 137 15.78 -9.31 16.78
C GLY A 137 14.56 -8.38 16.65
N ARG A 138 14.52 -7.54 15.62
CA ARG A 138 13.36 -6.70 15.27
C ARG A 138 12.63 -7.29 14.09
N SER A 139 11.30 -7.25 14.10
CA SER A 139 10.46 -7.69 12.99
C SER A 139 9.52 -6.56 12.57
N LEU A 140 9.38 -6.37 11.27
CA LEU A 140 8.44 -5.44 10.65
C LEU A 140 7.48 -6.21 9.75
N ALA A 141 6.19 -6.12 10.03
CA ALA A 141 5.17 -6.69 9.14
C ALA A 141 4.99 -5.79 7.91
N ILE A 142 4.99 -6.39 6.73
CA ILE A 142 4.80 -5.71 5.46
C ILE A 142 3.68 -6.36 4.64
N GLY A 143 3.01 -5.57 3.81
CA GLY A 143 1.95 -6.05 2.92
C GLY A 143 0.72 -6.60 3.65
N ASP A 144 0.39 -6.10 4.84
CA ASP A 144 -0.79 -6.55 5.61
C ASP A 144 -2.10 -6.35 4.83
N PHE A 145 -2.13 -5.39 3.90
CA PHE A 145 -3.26 -5.10 3.01
C PHE A 145 -3.32 -5.97 1.74
N LEU A 146 -2.30 -6.78 1.49
CA LEU A 146 -2.28 -7.70 0.35
C LEU A 146 -3.04 -9.00 0.67
N PRO A 147 -3.67 -9.63 -0.32
CA PRO A 147 -4.25 -10.96 -0.14
C PRO A 147 -3.14 -12.03 0.10
N PRO A 148 -3.48 -13.15 0.77
CA PRO A 148 -2.50 -14.19 1.11
C PRO A 148 -1.64 -14.71 -0.06
N PRO A 149 -2.18 -14.96 -1.27
CA PRO A 149 -1.37 -15.41 -2.41
C PRO A 149 -0.34 -14.36 -2.84
N SER A 150 -0.71 -13.07 -2.86
CA SER A 150 0.20 -11.99 -3.25
C SER A 150 1.31 -11.77 -2.23
N ARG A 151 1.05 -12.03 -0.94
CA ARG A 151 2.12 -12.02 0.09
C ARG A 151 3.12 -13.15 -0.09
N ARG A 152 2.67 -14.35 -0.52
CA ARG A 152 3.57 -15.47 -0.84
C ARG A 152 4.47 -15.12 -2.02
N GLU A 153 3.89 -14.58 -3.09
CA GLU A 153 4.63 -14.13 -4.27
C GLU A 153 5.66 -13.05 -3.89
N LEU A 154 5.25 -12.05 -3.11
CA LEU A 154 6.15 -11.01 -2.62
C LEU A 154 7.30 -11.58 -1.78
N ALA A 155 7.00 -12.56 -0.90
CA ALA A 155 8.01 -13.22 -0.08
C ALA A 155 9.06 -13.94 -0.93
N MET A 156 8.63 -14.65 -1.98
CA MET A 156 9.54 -15.32 -2.93
C MET A 156 10.40 -14.30 -3.67
N THR A 157 9.81 -13.27 -4.23
CA THR A 157 10.52 -12.19 -4.94
C THR A 157 11.57 -11.52 -4.04
N LEU A 158 11.21 -11.17 -2.80
CA LEU A 158 12.14 -10.54 -1.87
C LEU A 158 13.30 -11.45 -1.47
N ARG A 159 13.02 -12.75 -1.26
CA ARG A 159 14.08 -13.73 -0.97
C ARG A 159 15.06 -13.85 -2.14
N GLU A 160 14.54 -13.90 -3.36
CA GLU A 160 15.36 -13.99 -4.58
C GLU A 160 16.21 -12.72 -4.77
N VAL A 161 15.63 -11.54 -4.62
CA VAL A 161 16.35 -10.26 -4.74
C VAL A 161 17.47 -10.16 -3.69
N LEU A 162 17.18 -10.51 -2.44
CA LEU A 162 18.18 -10.49 -1.37
C LEU A 162 19.27 -11.56 -1.59
N ALA A 163 18.92 -12.71 -2.14
CA ALA A 163 19.90 -13.75 -2.48
C ALA A 163 20.84 -13.31 -3.60
N ARG A 164 20.29 -12.73 -4.67
CA ARG A 164 21.09 -12.16 -5.77
C ARG A 164 22.03 -11.05 -5.28
N TRP A 165 21.53 -10.16 -4.44
CA TRP A 165 22.32 -9.07 -3.88
C TRP A 165 23.48 -9.60 -3.02
N ARG A 166 23.23 -10.62 -2.15
CA ARG A 166 24.28 -11.27 -1.34
C ARG A 166 25.32 -11.98 -2.21
N ALA A 167 24.89 -12.64 -3.30
CA ALA A 167 25.78 -13.29 -4.24
C ALA A 167 26.70 -12.31 -4.96
N ALA A 168 26.18 -11.12 -5.31
CA ALA A 168 26.95 -10.05 -5.93
C ALA A 168 28.06 -9.50 -5.01
N LEU A 169 27.82 -9.48 -3.69
CA LEU A 169 28.84 -9.04 -2.71
C LEU A 169 29.93 -10.09 -2.47
N ASN A 170 29.66 -11.37 -2.76
CA ASN A 170 30.63 -12.45 -2.53
C ASN A 170 30.89 -13.26 -3.82
N PRO A 171 31.60 -12.67 -4.81
CA PRO A 171 31.86 -13.32 -6.09
C PRO A 171 32.71 -14.59 -6.02
N ALA A 172 33.33 -14.85 -4.87
CA ALA A 172 34.13 -16.07 -4.65
C ALA A 172 33.27 -17.33 -4.56
N THR A 173 32.01 -17.23 -4.11
CA THR A 173 31.10 -18.37 -3.97
C THR A 173 30.43 -18.77 -5.30
N ALA A 174 30.33 -17.85 -6.25
CA ALA A 174 29.71 -18.10 -7.55
C ALA A 174 30.61 -18.94 -8.49
N ARG A 175 31.92 -18.97 -8.29
CA ARG A 175 32.86 -19.74 -9.12
C ARG A 175 32.90 -21.24 -8.82
N ASN A 176 32.50 -21.65 -7.62
CA ASN A 176 32.57 -23.06 -7.22
C ASN A 176 31.36 -23.89 -7.66
N VAL A 177 30.30 -23.30 -8.22
CA VAL A 177 29.10 -24.02 -8.68
C VAL A 177 29.18 -24.39 -10.16
N SER A 178 30.09 -23.76 -10.93
CA SER A 178 30.27 -24.05 -12.35
C SER A 178 31.37 -25.11 -12.66
N ASP A 179 32.07 -25.62 -11.64
CA ASP A 179 33.16 -26.59 -11.78
C ASP A 179 32.85 -27.96 -11.13
N SER A 180 31.57 -28.32 -10.93
CA SER A 180 31.17 -29.65 -10.42
C SER A 180 30.20 -30.34 -11.36
#